data_e0f73b85b8499c44b859b57ceec29a51
#
_entry.id   e0f73b85b8499c44b859b57ceec29a51
#
_cell.length_a   1.000
_cell.length_b   1.000
_cell.length_c   1.000
_cell.angle_alpha   90.00
_cell.angle_beta   90.00
_cell.angle_gamma   90.00
#
_symmetry.space_group_name_H-M   'P 1'
#
loop_
_entity.id
_entity.type
_entity.pdbx_description
1 polymer ?
#
loop_
_entity_poly.entity_id
_entity_poly.type
_entity_poly.pdbx_seq_one_letter_code
_entity_poly.pdbx_strand_id
1 'polypeptide(L)'
;MTTPGPTPPREPAKAAPRQAGLLRSTAVFSSMTFVSRITGLVRDQVYAAVFGANPAMDAFLVAFRIPNFLRRLSAEGSFSMAFVPVLSEYKERRDHAEVKELVDRVTGTLLAVLLVLTAVAVLAAPWVIRVFAPGFDGNAEQVELAAQMLRITFPYLLFISLASLGGGVLNSYRRFAVPALSPVLLNVSMITAALALAPRMQQPVMALAWGVFAAGILQLAFHLPSLARLKLLPRPRWHGGH
;
A
#
# COMPACT_ATOMS: atom_id res chain seq x y z
N MET A 1 67.13 28.96 -10.60
CA MET A 1 66.15 28.04 -11.29
C MET A 1 66.05 26.81 -10.45
N THR A 2 65.03 26.74 -9.60
CA THR A 2 64.73 25.59 -8.73
C THR A 2 63.63 24.77 -9.37
N THR A 3 63.95 23.57 -9.79
CA THR A 3 62.96 22.59 -10.31
C THR A 3 62.00 22.13 -9.22
N PRO A 4 60.68 22.11 -9.47
CA PRO A 4 59.73 21.56 -8.51
C PRO A 4 59.88 20.04 -8.44
N GLY A 5 59.96 19.52 -7.22
CA GLY A 5 60.05 18.09 -6.95
C GLY A 5 58.75 17.31 -7.32
N PRO A 6 58.87 16.00 -7.51
CA PRO A 6 57.72 15.18 -7.94
C PRO A 6 56.62 15.14 -6.90
N THR A 7 55.39 15.40 -7.38
CA THR A 7 54.14 15.30 -6.59
C THR A 7 53.93 13.85 -6.14
N PRO A 8 53.67 13.58 -4.86
CA PRO A 8 53.41 12.22 -4.39
C PRO A 8 52.13 11.64 -5.04
N PRO A 9 52.07 10.32 -5.25
CA PRO A 9 50.88 9.67 -5.83
C PRO A 9 49.65 9.91 -4.93
N ARG A 10 48.57 10.38 -5.54
CA ARG A 10 47.29 10.45 -4.84
C ARG A 10 46.80 9.03 -4.50
N GLU A 11 46.75 8.70 -3.22
CA GLU A 11 46.09 7.48 -2.78
C GLU A 11 44.63 7.46 -3.30
N PRO A 12 44.18 6.32 -3.84
CA PRO A 12 42.78 6.19 -4.25
C PRO A 12 41.89 6.29 -3.01
N ALA A 13 41.04 7.31 -3.03
CA ALA A 13 40.08 7.56 -1.97
C ALA A 13 39.27 6.29 -1.65
N LYS A 14 39.25 5.87 -0.38
CA LYS A 14 38.45 4.77 0.17
C LYS A 14 36.97 5.06 -0.01
N ALA A 15 36.40 4.69 -1.16
CA ALA A 15 35.00 4.83 -1.52
C ALA A 15 34.17 3.56 -1.18
N ALA A 16 34.43 2.89 -0.05
CA ALA A 16 33.89 1.55 0.15
C ALA A 16 32.66 1.35 1.05
N PRO A 17 32.33 2.11 2.11
CA PRO A 17 31.19 1.72 2.96
C PRO A 17 29.81 2.19 2.49
N ARG A 18 29.73 3.29 1.73
CA ARG A 18 28.45 3.81 1.22
C ARG A 18 27.85 2.97 0.08
N GLN A 19 28.69 2.45 -0.81
CA GLN A 19 28.24 1.64 -1.96
C GLN A 19 27.72 0.27 -1.53
N ALA A 20 28.35 -0.40 -0.57
CA ALA A 20 27.90 -1.70 -0.07
C ALA A 20 26.51 -1.63 0.60
N GLY A 21 26.21 -0.55 1.30
CA GLY A 21 24.89 -0.32 1.90
C GLY A 21 23.79 -0.07 0.86
N LEU A 22 24.12 0.67 -0.21
CA LEU A 22 23.20 0.92 -1.32
C LEU A 22 22.91 -0.37 -2.11
N LEU A 23 23.94 -1.14 -2.43
CA LEU A 23 23.79 -2.42 -3.13
C LEU A 23 22.93 -3.41 -2.35
N ARG A 24 23.13 -3.49 -1.02
CA ARG A 24 22.32 -4.37 -0.17
C ARG A 24 20.84 -3.94 -0.13
N SER A 25 20.55 -2.65 0.02
CA SER A 25 19.16 -2.18 0.03
C SER A 25 18.49 -2.34 -1.33
N THR A 26 19.21 -2.10 -2.44
CA THR A 26 18.70 -2.34 -3.79
C THR A 26 18.44 -3.83 -4.03
N ALA A 27 19.35 -4.72 -3.61
CA ALA A 27 19.15 -6.16 -3.73
C ALA A 27 17.94 -6.66 -2.94
N VAL A 28 17.73 -6.17 -1.71
CA VAL A 28 16.56 -6.50 -0.89
C VAL A 28 15.30 -6.01 -1.59
N PHE A 29 15.25 -4.78 -2.06
CA PHE A 29 14.10 -4.23 -2.75
C PHE A 29 13.76 -5.01 -4.04
N SER A 30 14.79 -5.32 -4.86
CA SER A 30 14.61 -6.07 -6.11
C SER A 30 14.13 -7.50 -5.85
N SER A 31 14.68 -8.19 -4.86
CA SER A 31 14.23 -9.54 -4.51
C SER A 31 12.80 -9.56 -3.98
N MET A 32 12.39 -8.58 -3.16
CA MET A 32 11.01 -8.48 -2.68
C MET A 32 10.04 -8.16 -3.82
N THR A 33 10.44 -7.31 -4.77
CA THR A 33 9.65 -7.03 -5.99
C THR A 33 9.48 -8.29 -6.83
N PHE A 34 10.53 -9.08 -6.98
CA PHE A 34 10.49 -10.36 -7.70
C PHE A 34 9.54 -11.36 -7.03
N VAL A 35 9.64 -11.54 -5.72
CA VAL A 35 8.72 -12.38 -4.94
C VAL A 35 7.27 -11.90 -5.08
N SER A 36 7.04 -10.59 -5.04
CA SER A 36 5.71 -10.01 -5.26
C SER A 36 5.15 -10.33 -6.66
N ARG A 37 5.98 -10.29 -7.69
CA ARG A 37 5.55 -10.65 -9.05
C ARG A 37 5.21 -12.13 -9.19
N ILE A 38 6.02 -13.00 -8.59
CA ILE A 38 5.74 -14.45 -8.57
C ILE A 38 4.44 -14.73 -7.82
N THR A 39 4.27 -14.18 -6.62
CA THR A 39 3.03 -14.38 -5.85
C THR A 39 1.81 -13.79 -6.56
N GLY A 40 1.96 -12.71 -7.31
CA GLY A 40 0.92 -12.16 -8.17
C GLY A 40 0.53 -13.12 -9.29
N LEU A 41 1.52 -13.73 -9.96
CA LEU A 41 1.27 -14.73 -10.99
C LEU A 41 0.56 -15.97 -10.42
N VAL A 42 1.02 -16.47 -9.25
CA VAL A 42 0.38 -17.59 -8.57
C VAL A 42 -1.07 -17.27 -8.24
N ARG A 43 -1.34 -16.06 -7.71
CA ARG A 43 -2.70 -15.59 -7.45
C ARG A 43 -3.58 -15.64 -8.72
N ASP A 44 -3.08 -15.13 -9.84
CA ASP A 44 -3.83 -15.09 -11.09
C ASP A 44 -4.11 -16.51 -11.62
N GLN A 45 -3.17 -17.45 -11.48
CA GLN A 45 -3.38 -18.87 -11.79
C GLN A 45 -4.43 -19.50 -10.87
N VAL A 46 -4.41 -19.20 -9.58
CA VAL A 46 -5.43 -19.68 -8.62
C VAL A 46 -6.82 -19.14 -9.00
N TYR A 47 -6.92 -17.86 -9.40
CA TYR A 47 -8.19 -17.30 -9.85
C TYR A 47 -8.73 -17.99 -11.08
N ALA A 48 -7.87 -18.22 -12.07
CA ALA A 48 -8.25 -18.94 -13.28
C ALA A 48 -8.72 -20.38 -12.98
N ALA A 49 -8.03 -21.08 -12.08
CA ALA A 49 -8.34 -22.45 -11.72
C ALA A 49 -9.61 -22.59 -10.85
N VAL A 50 -9.83 -21.67 -9.91
CA VAL A 50 -10.92 -21.77 -8.92
C VAL A 50 -12.21 -21.14 -9.44
N PHE A 51 -12.13 -20.00 -10.11
CA PHE A 51 -13.30 -19.22 -10.52
C PHE A 51 -13.53 -19.23 -12.02
N GLY A 52 -12.45 -19.31 -12.83
CA GLY A 52 -12.56 -19.16 -14.27
C GLY A 52 -13.05 -17.77 -14.72
N ALA A 53 -13.47 -17.66 -15.97
CA ALA A 53 -14.07 -16.45 -16.53
C ALA A 53 -15.61 -16.55 -16.43
N ASN A 54 -16.21 -15.69 -15.60
CA ASN A 54 -17.67 -15.63 -15.42
C ASN A 54 -18.09 -14.22 -14.95
N PRO A 55 -19.40 -13.87 -15.06
CA PRO A 55 -19.91 -12.55 -14.67
C PRO A 55 -19.64 -12.17 -13.21
N ALA A 56 -19.58 -13.12 -12.29
CA ALA A 56 -19.27 -12.84 -10.90
C ALA A 56 -17.81 -12.44 -10.70
N MET A 57 -16.89 -13.06 -11.45
CA MET A 57 -15.48 -12.67 -11.45
C MET A 57 -15.28 -11.28 -12.05
N ASP A 58 -16.01 -10.94 -13.11
CA ASP A 58 -16.01 -9.60 -13.70
C ASP A 58 -16.51 -8.55 -12.69
N ALA A 59 -17.56 -8.87 -11.95
CA ALA A 59 -18.07 -8.01 -10.87
C ALA A 59 -16.99 -7.75 -9.79
N PHE A 60 -16.27 -8.80 -9.37
CA PHE A 60 -15.15 -8.64 -8.43
C PHE A 60 -14.02 -7.78 -9.01
N LEU A 61 -13.61 -8.03 -10.26
CA LEU A 61 -12.53 -7.28 -10.89
C LEU A 61 -12.86 -5.78 -10.99
N VAL A 62 -14.10 -5.43 -11.31
CA VAL A 62 -14.57 -4.04 -11.30
C VAL A 62 -14.55 -3.47 -9.89
N ALA A 63 -15.14 -4.17 -8.91
CA ALA A 63 -15.22 -3.73 -7.52
C ALA A 63 -13.83 -3.51 -6.89
N PHE A 64 -12.86 -4.34 -7.22
CA PHE A 64 -11.49 -4.19 -6.72
C PHE A 64 -10.67 -3.15 -7.49
N ARG A 65 -10.94 -2.96 -8.79
CA ARG A 65 -10.24 -1.97 -9.61
C ARG A 65 -10.37 -0.56 -9.07
N ILE A 66 -11.53 -0.21 -8.53
CA ILE A 66 -11.84 1.15 -8.03
C ILE A 66 -10.95 1.52 -6.84
N PRO A 67 -10.95 0.80 -5.70
CA PRO A 67 -10.06 1.15 -4.59
C PRO A 67 -8.58 0.99 -4.94
N ASN A 68 -8.22 0.07 -5.83
CA ASN A 68 -6.84 -0.11 -6.28
C ASN A 68 -6.35 1.06 -7.15
N PHE A 69 -7.21 1.62 -7.99
CA PHE A 69 -6.91 2.84 -8.76
C PHE A 69 -6.71 4.05 -7.84
N LEU A 70 -7.61 4.26 -6.88
CA LEU A 70 -7.49 5.33 -5.90
C LEU A 70 -6.25 5.17 -5.02
N ARG A 71 -5.87 3.93 -4.67
CA ARG A 71 -4.62 3.63 -3.99
C ARG A 71 -3.41 4.11 -4.78
N ARG A 72 -3.35 3.86 -6.09
CA ARG A 72 -2.25 4.33 -6.94
C ARG A 72 -2.15 5.85 -6.96
N LEU A 73 -3.27 6.54 -7.02
CA LEU A 73 -3.27 8.01 -6.96
C LEU A 73 -2.81 8.54 -5.60
N SER A 74 -3.26 7.93 -4.51
CA SER A 74 -3.01 8.43 -3.16
C SER A 74 -1.66 7.98 -2.59
N ALA A 75 -1.33 6.69 -2.71
CA ALA A 75 -0.19 6.09 -2.02
C ALA A 75 1.11 6.09 -2.82
N GLU A 76 1.05 5.92 -4.14
CA GLU A 76 2.22 5.83 -5.03
C GLU A 76 2.52 7.15 -5.74
N GLY A 77 1.56 8.06 -5.81
CA GLY A 77 1.65 9.32 -6.56
C GLY A 77 1.90 10.54 -5.67
N SER A 78 0.95 11.45 -5.68
CA SER A 78 1.09 12.81 -5.15
C SER A 78 1.41 12.86 -3.65
N PHE A 79 0.83 11.97 -2.83
CA PHE A 79 1.01 12.01 -1.39
C PHE A 79 2.44 11.62 -0.97
N SER A 80 2.99 10.53 -1.50
CA SER A 80 4.35 10.11 -1.16
C SER A 80 5.39 11.11 -1.66
N MET A 81 5.18 11.70 -2.84
CA MET A 81 6.08 12.72 -3.39
C MET A 81 6.07 14.01 -2.56
N ALA A 82 4.93 14.39 -1.98
CA ALA A 82 4.83 15.57 -1.13
C ALA A 82 5.30 15.32 0.31
N PHE A 83 4.93 14.19 0.89
CA PHE A 83 5.16 13.90 2.31
C PHE A 83 6.61 13.50 2.63
N VAL A 84 7.23 12.65 1.81
CA VAL A 84 8.58 12.12 2.10
C VAL A 84 9.66 13.21 2.17
N PRO A 85 9.70 14.21 1.26
CA PRO A 85 10.66 15.32 1.38
C PRO A 85 10.45 16.15 2.66
N VAL A 86 9.19 16.48 2.98
CA VAL A 86 8.86 17.24 4.21
C VAL A 86 9.28 16.46 5.45
N LEU A 87 8.97 15.16 5.50
CA LEU A 87 9.39 14.30 6.60
C LEU A 87 10.91 14.23 6.73
N SER A 88 11.63 14.16 5.61
CA SER A 88 13.09 14.13 5.61
C SER A 88 13.69 15.43 6.11
N GLU A 89 13.13 16.59 5.73
CA GLU A 89 13.54 17.89 6.23
C GLU A 89 13.28 18.03 7.74
N TYR A 90 12.10 17.62 8.22
CA TYR A 90 11.79 17.61 9.66
C TYR A 90 12.76 16.74 10.44
N LYS A 91 13.09 15.57 9.93
CA LYS A 91 14.05 14.65 10.54
C LYS A 91 15.46 15.22 10.65
N GLU A 92 15.89 16.08 9.71
CA GLU A 92 17.21 16.68 9.69
C GLU A 92 17.29 17.95 10.57
N ARG A 93 16.20 18.72 10.67
CA ARG A 93 16.18 20.05 11.27
C ARG A 93 15.45 20.15 12.60
N ARG A 94 14.65 19.13 12.95
CA ARG A 94 13.73 19.14 14.08
C ARG A 94 14.00 17.97 15.02
N ASP A 95 13.49 18.08 16.24
CA ASP A 95 13.59 17.00 17.19
C ASP A 95 12.62 15.83 16.88
N HIS A 96 12.80 14.71 17.57
CA HIS A 96 11.98 13.51 17.34
C HIS A 96 10.51 13.72 17.73
N ALA A 97 10.22 14.61 18.68
CA ALA A 97 8.85 14.92 19.12
C ALA A 97 8.09 15.68 18.04
N GLU A 98 8.73 16.64 17.36
CA GLU A 98 8.14 17.38 16.24
C GLU A 98 7.89 16.48 15.02
N VAL A 99 8.83 15.56 14.72
CA VAL A 99 8.62 14.54 13.68
C VAL A 99 7.42 13.66 14.02
N LYS A 100 7.30 13.25 15.28
CA LYS A 100 6.15 12.45 15.74
C LYS A 100 4.84 13.23 15.60
N GLU A 101 4.83 14.51 15.95
CA GLU A 101 3.67 15.37 15.83
C GLU A 101 3.24 15.54 14.35
N LEU A 102 4.19 15.73 13.44
CA LEU A 102 3.92 15.77 12.00
C LEU A 102 3.24 14.47 11.54
N VAL A 103 3.79 13.30 11.90
CA VAL A 103 3.22 12.00 11.55
C VAL A 103 1.81 11.85 12.11
N ASP A 104 1.56 12.26 13.35
CA ASP A 104 0.26 12.16 14.00
C ASP A 104 -0.80 13.05 13.32
N ARG A 105 -0.44 14.30 12.98
CA ARG A 105 -1.32 15.25 12.29
C ARG A 105 -1.68 14.76 10.88
N VAL A 106 -0.67 14.34 10.11
CA VAL A 106 -0.88 13.84 8.75
C VAL A 106 -1.73 12.56 8.77
N THR A 107 -1.48 11.65 9.73
CA THR A 107 -2.28 10.45 9.90
C THR A 107 -3.74 10.78 10.25
N GLY A 108 -3.97 11.73 11.17
CA GLY A 108 -5.31 12.17 11.55
C GLY A 108 -6.09 12.75 10.37
N THR A 109 -5.47 13.67 9.61
CA THR A 109 -6.10 14.27 8.42
C THR A 109 -6.39 13.23 7.35
N LEU A 110 -5.41 12.37 7.04
CA LEU A 110 -5.58 11.31 6.05
C LEU A 110 -6.68 10.33 6.46
N LEU A 111 -6.71 9.91 7.72
CA LEU A 111 -7.74 9.04 8.26
C LEU A 111 -9.14 9.67 8.13
N ALA A 112 -9.29 10.96 8.46
CA ALA A 112 -10.57 11.66 8.32
C ALA A 112 -11.07 11.67 6.87
N VAL A 113 -10.21 12.08 5.94
CA VAL A 113 -10.55 12.13 4.51
C VAL A 113 -10.91 10.74 4.00
N LEU A 114 -10.15 9.72 4.35
CA LEU A 114 -10.40 8.35 3.90
C LEU A 114 -11.66 7.75 4.52
N LEU A 115 -12.00 8.07 5.77
CA LEU A 115 -13.25 7.65 6.39
C LEU A 115 -14.46 8.25 5.66
N VAL A 116 -14.44 9.56 5.38
CA VAL A 116 -15.50 10.23 4.62
C VAL A 116 -15.61 9.62 3.22
N LEU A 117 -14.49 9.47 2.52
CA LEU A 117 -14.48 8.88 1.18
C LEU A 117 -15.02 7.45 1.19
N THR A 118 -14.61 6.64 2.17
CA THR A 118 -15.08 5.26 2.33
C THR A 118 -16.58 5.23 2.61
N ALA A 119 -17.07 6.08 3.52
CA ALA A 119 -18.49 6.16 3.83
C ALA A 119 -19.31 6.52 2.58
N VAL A 120 -18.90 7.55 1.85
CA VAL A 120 -19.57 7.97 0.61
C VAL A 120 -19.56 6.85 -0.43
N ALA A 121 -18.43 6.20 -0.66
CA ALA A 121 -18.32 5.13 -1.66
C ALA A 121 -19.14 3.89 -1.29
N VAL A 122 -19.19 3.52 -0.01
CA VAL A 122 -19.99 2.39 0.49
C VAL A 122 -21.48 2.66 0.34
N LEU A 123 -21.93 3.88 0.69
CA LEU A 123 -23.34 4.28 0.56
C LEU A 123 -23.74 4.42 -0.90
N ALA A 124 -22.89 4.99 -1.74
CA ALA A 124 -23.13 5.21 -3.15
C ALA A 124 -22.67 4.03 -4.04
N ALA A 125 -22.36 2.87 -3.48
CA ALA A 125 -21.74 1.75 -4.22
C ALA A 125 -22.43 1.40 -5.54
N PRO A 126 -23.77 1.27 -5.65
CA PRO A 126 -24.43 0.97 -6.92
C PRO A 126 -24.21 2.05 -7.99
N TRP A 127 -24.20 3.33 -7.59
CA TRP A 127 -23.90 4.44 -8.49
C TRP A 127 -22.46 4.43 -8.97
N VAL A 128 -21.53 4.16 -8.04
CA VAL A 128 -20.09 4.05 -8.36
C VAL A 128 -19.88 2.93 -9.39
N ILE A 129 -20.51 1.76 -9.19
CA ILE A 129 -20.40 0.64 -10.14
C ILE A 129 -20.94 1.02 -11.52
N ARG A 130 -22.10 1.66 -11.62
CA ARG A 130 -22.66 2.08 -12.93
C ARG A 130 -21.73 3.05 -13.67
N VAL A 131 -21.09 3.97 -12.95
CA VAL A 131 -20.14 4.92 -13.56
C VAL A 131 -18.89 4.21 -14.07
N PHE A 132 -18.34 3.25 -13.31
CA PHE A 132 -17.08 2.58 -13.65
C PHE A 132 -17.26 1.34 -14.55
N ALA A 133 -18.46 0.78 -14.60
CA ALA A 133 -18.80 -0.39 -15.41
C ALA A 133 -20.14 -0.21 -16.14
N PRO A 134 -20.24 0.73 -17.09
CA PRO A 134 -21.47 0.96 -17.85
C PRO A 134 -21.91 -0.28 -18.65
N GLY A 135 -21.01 -1.23 -18.91
CA GLY A 135 -21.36 -2.51 -19.55
C GLY A 135 -22.23 -3.44 -18.69
N PHE A 136 -22.44 -3.13 -17.41
CA PHE A 136 -23.33 -3.89 -16.51
C PHE A 136 -24.77 -3.34 -16.49
N ASP A 137 -25.06 -2.23 -17.15
CA ASP A 137 -26.38 -1.54 -17.10
C ASP A 137 -27.57 -2.44 -17.54
N GLY A 138 -27.32 -3.48 -18.33
CA GLY A 138 -28.34 -4.46 -18.72
C GLY A 138 -28.57 -5.60 -17.71
N ASN A 139 -27.75 -5.69 -16.63
CA ASN A 139 -27.80 -6.79 -15.67
C ASN A 139 -27.79 -6.25 -14.23
N ALA A 140 -28.99 -6.05 -13.67
CA ALA A 140 -29.17 -5.52 -12.33
C ALA A 140 -28.55 -6.42 -11.24
N GLU A 141 -28.53 -7.72 -11.42
CA GLU A 141 -27.96 -8.69 -10.49
C GLU A 141 -26.41 -8.53 -10.44
N GLN A 142 -25.80 -8.36 -11.59
CA GLN A 142 -24.34 -8.15 -11.67
C GLN A 142 -23.92 -6.81 -11.06
N VAL A 143 -24.70 -5.76 -11.29
CA VAL A 143 -24.47 -4.44 -10.65
C VAL A 143 -24.58 -4.55 -9.12
N GLU A 144 -25.60 -5.24 -8.61
CA GLU A 144 -25.77 -5.40 -7.16
C GLU A 144 -24.66 -6.26 -6.55
N LEU A 145 -24.27 -7.35 -7.20
CA LEU A 145 -23.14 -8.17 -6.76
C LEU A 145 -21.83 -7.37 -6.71
N ALA A 146 -21.55 -6.59 -7.76
CA ALA A 146 -20.39 -5.71 -7.79
C ALA A 146 -20.44 -4.63 -6.71
N ALA A 147 -21.64 -4.07 -6.43
CA ALA A 147 -21.83 -3.09 -5.38
C ALA A 147 -21.60 -3.68 -3.98
N GLN A 148 -22.07 -4.90 -3.73
CA GLN A 148 -21.82 -5.61 -2.48
C GLN A 148 -20.33 -5.87 -2.30
N MET A 149 -19.64 -6.33 -3.34
CA MET A 149 -18.18 -6.52 -3.31
C MET A 149 -17.44 -5.18 -3.09
N LEU A 150 -17.90 -4.10 -3.71
CA LEU A 150 -17.31 -2.78 -3.53
C LEU A 150 -17.43 -2.30 -2.08
N ARG A 151 -18.58 -2.51 -1.43
CA ARG A 151 -18.78 -2.18 -0.01
C ARG A 151 -17.77 -2.88 0.89
N ILE A 152 -17.38 -4.11 0.55
CA ILE A 152 -16.39 -4.90 1.31
C ILE A 152 -14.96 -4.50 0.94
N THR A 153 -14.68 -4.27 -0.34
CA THR A 153 -13.32 -4.00 -0.80
C THR A 153 -12.89 -2.53 -0.61
N PHE A 154 -13.84 -1.59 -0.61
CA PHE A 154 -13.50 -0.16 -0.56
C PHE A 154 -12.76 0.24 0.73
N PRO A 155 -13.10 -0.26 1.94
CA PRO A 155 -12.35 0.01 3.16
C PRO A 155 -10.86 -0.39 3.09
N TYR A 156 -10.48 -1.29 2.18
CA TYR A 156 -9.07 -1.59 1.90
C TYR A 156 -8.27 -0.33 1.59
N LEU A 157 -8.87 0.65 0.88
CA LEU A 157 -8.20 1.92 0.56
C LEU A 157 -7.73 2.66 1.82
N LEU A 158 -8.53 2.65 2.89
CA LEU A 158 -8.18 3.27 4.16
C LEU A 158 -6.94 2.59 4.77
N PHE A 159 -6.96 1.27 4.88
CA PHE A 159 -5.86 0.51 5.50
C PHE A 159 -4.57 0.62 4.69
N ILE A 160 -4.65 0.47 3.36
CA ILE A 160 -3.46 0.50 2.51
C ILE A 160 -2.85 1.91 2.41
N SER A 161 -3.68 2.96 2.46
CA SER A 161 -3.19 4.34 2.46
C SER A 161 -2.45 4.68 3.77
N LEU A 162 -2.97 4.23 4.90
CA LEU A 162 -2.27 4.34 6.19
C LEU A 162 -0.99 3.50 6.25
N ALA A 163 -1.02 2.29 5.68
CA ALA A 163 0.17 1.45 5.55
C ALA A 163 1.22 2.11 4.65
N SER A 164 0.81 2.78 3.56
CA SER A 164 1.71 3.50 2.66
C SER A 164 2.33 4.73 3.33
N LEU A 165 1.56 5.48 4.13
CA LEU A 165 2.10 6.55 4.98
C LEU A 165 3.16 6.00 5.94
N GLY A 166 2.84 4.91 6.65
CA GLY A 166 3.79 4.21 7.51
C GLY A 166 5.02 3.71 6.77
N GLY A 167 4.83 3.20 5.54
CA GLY A 167 5.90 2.80 4.63
C GLY A 167 6.81 3.96 4.24
N GLY A 168 6.26 5.14 3.97
CA GLY A 168 7.00 6.37 3.71
C GLY A 168 7.88 6.76 4.90
N VAL A 169 7.32 6.69 6.12
CA VAL A 169 8.07 6.89 7.36
C VAL A 169 9.20 5.87 7.47
N LEU A 170 8.92 4.58 7.32
CA LEU A 170 9.92 3.52 7.41
C LEU A 170 11.04 3.68 6.39
N ASN A 171 10.72 4.06 5.16
CA ASN A 171 11.69 4.30 4.08
C ASN A 171 12.63 5.47 4.42
N SER A 172 12.13 6.56 5.01
CA SER A 172 12.98 7.68 5.45
C SER A 172 13.94 7.26 6.58
N TYR A 173 13.62 6.22 7.34
CA TYR A 173 14.50 5.60 8.33
C TYR A 173 15.27 4.38 7.78
N ARG A 174 15.37 4.24 6.45
CA ARG A 174 16.09 3.16 5.75
C ARG A 174 15.60 1.75 6.08
N ARG A 175 14.33 1.61 6.45
CA ARG A 175 13.67 0.32 6.72
C ARG A 175 12.81 -0.10 5.54
N PHE A 176 13.43 -0.50 4.44
CA PHE A 176 12.77 -0.78 3.16
C PHE A 176 12.07 -2.13 3.09
N ALA A 177 12.47 -3.11 3.91
CA ALA A 177 11.96 -4.48 3.80
C ALA A 177 10.46 -4.59 4.10
N VAL A 178 9.96 -3.85 5.10
CA VAL A 178 8.55 -3.92 5.52
C VAL A 178 7.62 -3.38 4.44
N PRO A 179 7.82 -2.16 3.89
CA PRO A 179 6.99 -1.68 2.79
C PRO A 179 7.06 -2.56 1.53
N ALA A 180 8.26 -3.08 1.22
CA ALA A 180 8.47 -3.92 0.04
C ALA A 180 7.72 -5.27 0.09
N LEU A 181 7.41 -5.79 1.29
CA LEU A 181 6.63 -7.02 1.49
C LEU A 181 5.11 -6.81 1.43
N SER A 182 4.62 -5.59 1.51
CA SER A 182 3.18 -5.30 1.49
C SER A 182 2.41 -5.94 0.32
N PRO A 183 2.89 -5.89 -0.93
CA PRO A 183 2.16 -6.52 -2.04
C PRO A 183 2.11 -8.05 -1.94
N VAL A 184 3.10 -8.66 -1.31
CA VAL A 184 3.11 -10.13 -1.07
C VAL A 184 1.98 -10.51 -0.11
N LEU A 185 1.77 -9.71 0.95
CA LEU A 185 0.67 -9.93 1.90
C LEU A 185 -0.71 -9.87 1.21
N LEU A 186 -0.91 -8.93 0.29
CA LEU A 186 -2.13 -8.86 -0.51
C LEU A 186 -2.33 -10.16 -1.30
N ASN A 187 -1.32 -10.59 -2.05
CA ASN A 187 -1.41 -11.78 -2.88
C ASN A 187 -1.68 -13.04 -2.03
N VAL A 188 -0.95 -13.21 -0.92
CA VAL A 188 -1.14 -14.35 -0.01
C VAL A 188 -2.54 -14.34 0.59
N SER A 189 -3.04 -13.19 1.06
CA SER A 189 -4.40 -13.08 1.60
C SER A 189 -5.45 -13.48 0.55
N MET A 190 -5.30 -13.03 -0.68
CA MET A 190 -6.24 -13.33 -1.76
C MET A 190 -6.16 -14.79 -2.21
N ILE A 191 -4.98 -15.39 -2.27
CA ILE A 191 -4.80 -16.84 -2.53
C ILE A 191 -5.47 -17.64 -1.41
N THR A 192 -5.22 -17.28 -0.16
CA THR A 192 -5.82 -17.95 1.00
C THR A 192 -7.35 -17.85 0.97
N ALA A 193 -7.89 -16.67 0.63
CA ALA A 193 -9.32 -16.48 0.50
C ALA A 193 -9.92 -17.35 -0.63
N ALA A 194 -9.25 -17.43 -1.78
CA ALA A 194 -9.69 -18.25 -2.90
C ALA A 194 -9.69 -19.76 -2.57
N LEU A 195 -8.67 -20.25 -1.87
CA LEU A 195 -8.52 -21.68 -1.59
C LEU A 195 -9.25 -22.14 -0.32
N ALA A 196 -9.27 -21.32 0.73
CA ALA A 196 -9.79 -21.71 2.03
C ALA A 196 -11.20 -21.16 2.33
N LEU A 197 -11.51 -19.93 1.89
CA LEU A 197 -12.79 -19.29 2.19
C LEU A 197 -13.83 -19.51 1.09
N ALA A 198 -13.46 -19.44 -0.19
CA ALA A 198 -14.40 -19.58 -1.29
C ALA A 198 -15.20 -20.90 -1.26
N PRO A 199 -14.62 -22.09 -0.95
CA PRO A 199 -15.38 -23.32 -0.89
C PRO A 199 -16.45 -23.35 0.22
N ARG A 200 -16.37 -22.43 1.17
CA ARG A 200 -17.28 -22.35 2.33
C ARG A 200 -18.39 -21.32 2.16
N MET A 201 -18.37 -20.56 1.07
CA MET A 201 -19.32 -19.48 0.81
C MET A 201 -20.36 -19.89 -0.23
N GLN A 202 -21.59 -19.43 -0.05
CA GLN A 202 -22.66 -19.64 -1.05
C GLN A 202 -22.33 -18.96 -2.39
N GLN A 203 -21.68 -17.82 -2.34
CA GLN A 203 -21.12 -17.12 -3.49
C GLN A 203 -19.58 -17.11 -3.38
N PRO A 204 -18.89 -18.10 -3.98
CA PRO A 204 -17.45 -18.27 -3.79
C PRO A 204 -16.60 -17.04 -4.12
N VAL A 205 -16.99 -16.24 -5.12
CA VAL A 205 -16.25 -15.04 -5.53
C VAL A 205 -16.25 -13.95 -4.45
N MET A 206 -17.27 -13.90 -3.58
CA MET A 206 -17.30 -12.99 -2.43
C MET A 206 -16.11 -13.18 -1.48
N ALA A 207 -15.54 -14.38 -1.43
CA ALA A 207 -14.33 -14.65 -0.65
C ALA A 207 -13.17 -13.75 -1.06
N LEU A 208 -13.06 -13.39 -2.33
CA LEU A 208 -12.01 -12.49 -2.81
C LEU A 208 -12.18 -11.07 -2.27
N ALA A 209 -13.42 -10.58 -2.16
CA ALA A 209 -13.68 -9.28 -1.55
C ALA A 209 -13.24 -9.25 -0.07
N TRP A 210 -13.55 -10.29 0.69
CA TRP A 210 -13.08 -10.46 2.06
C TRP A 210 -11.56 -10.64 2.14
N GLY A 211 -10.96 -11.32 1.17
CA GLY A 211 -9.50 -11.45 1.03
C GLY A 211 -8.81 -10.09 0.86
N VAL A 212 -9.38 -9.19 0.06
CA VAL A 212 -8.89 -7.81 -0.10
C VAL A 212 -9.00 -7.02 1.21
N PHE A 213 -10.16 -7.11 1.88
CA PHE A 213 -10.38 -6.44 3.15
C PHE A 213 -9.39 -6.91 4.23
N ALA A 214 -9.23 -8.23 4.38
CA ALA A 214 -8.27 -8.83 5.30
C ALA A 214 -6.82 -8.43 4.96
N ALA A 215 -6.48 -8.38 3.67
CA ALA A 215 -5.16 -7.92 3.23
C ALA A 215 -4.85 -6.50 3.68
N GLY A 216 -5.81 -5.59 3.61
CA GLY A 216 -5.65 -4.22 4.09
C GLY A 216 -5.27 -4.16 5.57
N ILE A 217 -6.01 -4.90 6.40
CA ILE A 217 -5.75 -5.00 7.84
C ILE A 217 -4.36 -5.62 8.10
N LEU A 218 -4.03 -6.72 7.41
CA LEU A 218 -2.74 -7.39 7.56
C LEU A 218 -1.57 -6.49 7.16
N GLN A 219 -1.70 -5.78 6.05
CA GLN A 219 -0.66 -4.86 5.58
C GLN A 219 -0.44 -3.72 6.58
N LEU A 220 -1.50 -3.09 7.09
CA LEU A 220 -1.37 -2.07 8.11
C LEU A 220 -0.75 -2.65 9.40
N ALA A 221 -1.28 -3.75 9.90
CA ALA A 221 -0.77 -4.42 11.10
C ALA A 221 0.71 -4.79 10.99
N PHE A 222 1.16 -5.19 9.80
CA PHE A 222 2.55 -5.54 9.53
C PHE A 222 3.52 -4.34 9.65
N HIS A 223 3.05 -3.12 9.42
CA HIS A 223 3.85 -1.90 9.58
C HIS A 223 3.97 -1.45 11.04
N LEU A 224 2.94 -1.70 11.87
CA LEU A 224 2.85 -1.17 13.24
C LEU A 224 4.04 -1.54 14.14
N PRO A 225 4.55 -2.80 14.17
CA PRO A 225 5.69 -3.14 15.03
C PRO A 225 6.96 -2.38 14.66
N SER A 226 7.18 -2.15 13.36
CA SER A 226 8.35 -1.41 12.89
C SER A 226 8.26 0.08 13.21
N LEU A 227 7.07 0.67 13.11
CA LEU A 227 6.80 2.06 13.53
C LEU A 227 6.90 2.21 15.06
N ALA A 228 6.42 1.23 15.82
CA ALA A 228 6.54 1.23 17.28
C ALA A 228 8.02 1.22 17.74
N ARG A 229 8.87 0.42 17.08
CA ARG A 229 10.32 0.39 17.35
C ARG A 229 11.01 1.73 17.08
N LEU A 230 10.47 2.54 16.17
CA LEU A 230 10.94 3.90 15.90
C LEU A 230 10.31 4.93 16.84
N LYS A 231 9.40 4.54 17.73
CA LYS A 231 8.57 5.44 18.56
C LYS A 231 7.74 6.43 17.73
N LEU A 232 7.42 6.06 16.48
CA LEU A 232 6.63 6.84 15.52
C LEU A 232 5.28 6.17 15.22
N LEU A 233 4.76 5.33 16.14
CA LEU A 233 3.44 4.75 16.01
C LEU A 233 2.40 5.90 15.93
N PRO A 234 1.65 6.03 14.83
CA PRO A 234 0.72 7.14 14.67
C PRO A 234 -0.37 7.12 15.75
N ARG A 235 -0.60 8.29 16.36
CA ARG A 235 -1.75 8.54 17.22
C ARG A 235 -2.56 9.62 16.54
N PRO A 236 -3.67 9.30 15.87
CA PRO A 236 -4.47 10.29 15.17
C PRO A 236 -4.86 11.42 16.12
N ARG A 237 -4.36 12.62 15.86
CA ARG A 237 -4.72 13.83 16.61
C ARG A 237 -5.57 14.70 15.72
N TRP A 238 -6.78 14.96 16.17
CA TRP A 238 -7.68 15.90 15.56
C TRP A 238 -7.35 17.30 16.11
N HIS A 239 -6.94 18.21 15.26
CA HIS A 239 -6.90 19.63 15.66
C HIS A 239 -8.28 20.21 15.35
N GLY A 240 -9.13 20.30 16.36
CA GLY A 240 -10.18 21.29 16.40
C GLY A 240 -9.50 22.66 16.62
N GLY A 241 -9.52 23.51 15.61
CA GLY A 241 -9.38 24.94 15.54
C GLY A 241 -8.36 25.65 16.45
N HIS A 242 -7.47 26.37 15.80
CA HIS A 242 -7.15 27.75 16.13
C HIS A 242 -7.38 28.56 14.88
#